data_6c8ffb6c13c03767f08ee18ac3cca235
#
_entry.id   6c8ffb6c13c03767f08ee18ac3cca235
#
_cell.length_a   1.000
_cell.length_b   1.000
_cell.length_c   1.000
_cell.angle_alpha   90.00
_cell.angle_beta   90.00
_cell.angle_gamma   90.00
#
_symmetry.space_group_name_H-M   'P 1'
#
loop_
_entity.id
_entity.type
_entity.pdbx_description
1 polymer ?
#
loop_
_entity_poly.entity_id
_entity_poly.type
_entity_poly.pdbx_seq_one_letter_code
_entity_poly.pdbx_strand_id
1 'polypeptide(L)'
;GNMGSSERMDYTIMGDAVNLAARLEGANKFYKTYTMISEFTYAQAGEFLDSRPTDIIRVVGRKEPVTVYEALARKNQLSGDKVLVVESYLQGYECYHNHDFAAAAPFFEKALEIDDEDGPSAEYLKRCKAFKLQPPEKDWDGVHTLTEKG
;
A
#
# COMPACT_ATOMS: atom_id res chain seq x y z
N GLY A 1 33.66 8.41 9.63
CA GLY A 1 32.37 8.46 10.10
C GLY A 1 32.30 8.51 11.60
N ASN A 2 31.21 9.00 12.03
CA ASN A 2 30.94 9.08 13.44
C ASN A 2 30.59 7.69 13.99
N MET A 3 31.38 7.24 14.92
CA MET A 3 31.22 5.93 15.54
C MET A 3 30.37 6.05 16.81
N GLY A 4 30.08 4.95 17.46
CA GLY A 4 29.35 4.96 18.71
C GLY A 4 27.85 5.08 18.56
N SER A 5 27.21 6.07 19.18
CA SER A 5 25.75 6.17 19.21
C SER A 5 25.15 6.37 17.82
N SER A 6 25.81 7.10 16.94
CA SER A 6 25.37 7.32 15.57
C SER A 6 25.38 6.00 14.79
N GLU A 7 26.45 5.22 14.98
CA GLU A 7 26.57 3.91 14.33
C GLU A 7 25.50 2.93 14.81
N ARG A 8 25.21 2.92 16.11
CA ARG A 8 24.14 2.09 16.67
C ARG A 8 22.78 2.46 16.10
N MET A 9 22.54 3.74 15.94
CA MET A 9 21.31 4.24 15.39
C MET A 9 21.14 3.76 13.95
N ASP A 10 22.22 3.79 13.15
CA ASP A 10 22.23 3.32 11.79
C ASP A 10 21.93 1.82 11.72
N TYR A 11 22.51 1.02 12.60
CA TYR A 11 22.23 -0.41 12.65
C TYR A 11 20.78 -0.70 12.99
N THR A 12 20.19 0.05 13.92
CA THR A 12 18.78 -0.11 14.28
C THR A 12 17.87 0.22 13.09
N ILE A 13 18.15 1.31 12.41
CA ILE A 13 17.41 1.72 11.22
C ILE A 13 17.56 0.68 10.12
N MET A 14 18.75 0.17 9.90
CA MET A 14 18.99 -0.87 8.90
C MET A 14 18.27 -2.16 9.24
N GLY A 15 18.26 -2.58 10.51
CA GLY A 15 17.54 -3.76 10.97
C GLY A 15 16.05 -3.65 10.70
N ASP A 16 15.46 -2.49 11.04
CA ASP A 16 14.04 -2.22 10.76
C ASP A 16 13.77 -2.21 9.26
N ALA A 17 14.66 -1.62 8.47
CA ALA A 17 14.51 -1.56 7.02
C ALA A 17 14.56 -2.95 6.41
N VAL A 18 15.46 -3.82 6.85
CA VAL A 18 15.56 -5.20 6.37
C VAL A 18 14.30 -5.98 6.72
N ASN A 19 13.81 -5.85 7.96
CA ASN A 19 12.59 -6.53 8.37
C ASN A 19 11.38 -6.03 7.57
N LEU A 20 11.29 -4.74 7.36
CA LEU A 20 10.21 -4.16 6.57
C LEU A 20 10.30 -4.62 5.11
N ALA A 21 11.51 -4.65 4.54
CA ALA A 21 11.71 -5.13 3.17
C ALA A 21 11.24 -6.57 3.00
N ALA A 22 11.55 -7.44 3.98
CA ALA A 22 11.09 -8.83 3.94
C ALA A 22 9.55 -8.92 3.97
N ARG A 23 8.90 -8.05 4.77
CA ARG A 23 7.43 -8.00 4.81
C ARG A 23 6.86 -7.45 3.52
N LEU A 24 7.53 -6.46 2.91
CA LEU A 24 7.08 -5.88 1.65
C LEU A 24 7.21 -6.87 0.48
N GLU A 25 8.20 -7.75 0.50
CA GLU A 25 8.30 -8.82 -0.48
C GLU A 25 7.06 -9.71 -0.43
N GLY A 26 6.64 -10.08 0.78
CA GLY A 26 5.39 -10.81 0.96
C GLY A 26 4.17 -10.02 0.50
N ALA A 27 4.15 -8.72 0.80
CA ALA A 27 3.07 -7.84 0.37
C ALA A 27 3.00 -7.73 -1.15
N ASN A 28 4.14 -7.70 -1.85
CA ASN A 28 4.16 -7.70 -3.31
C ASN A 28 3.42 -8.91 -3.88
N LYS A 29 3.65 -10.08 -3.33
CA LYS A 29 2.95 -11.30 -3.75
C LYS A 29 1.45 -11.20 -3.51
N PHE A 30 1.08 -10.63 -2.36
CA PHE A 30 -0.32 -10.49 -1.96
C PHE A 30 -1.07 -9.52 -2.85
N TYR A 31 -0.47 -8.36 -3.14
CA TYR A 31 -1.10 -7.31 -3.95
C TYR A 31 -0.85 -7.46 -5.45
N LYS A 32 -0.01 -8.40 -5.86
CA LYS A 32 0.37 -8.60 -7.26
C LYS A 32 0.92 -7.31 -7.87
N THR A 33 1.87 -6.69 -7.16
CA THR A 33 2.55 -5.48 -7.62
C THR A 33 3.99 -5.80 -7.96
N TYR A 34 4.62 -4.93 -8.75
CA TYR A 34 6.00 -5.14 -9.16
C TYR A 34 6.99 -4.49 -8.21
N THR A 35 6.66 -3.33 -7.67
CA THR A 35 7.58 -2.59 -6.81
C THR A 35 6.84 -1.91 -5.67
N MET A 36 6.98 -2.44 -4.47
CA MET A 36 6.43 -1.84 -3.26
C MET A 36 7.54 -1.12 -2.50
N ILE A 37 7.23 0.07 -2.01
CA ILE A 37 8.16 0.85 -1.18
C ILE A 37 7.47 1.27 0.11
N SER A 38 8.28 1.41 1.17
CA SER A 38 7.77 1.89 2.45
C SER A 38 7.52 3.40 2.42
N GLU A 39 6.78 3.89 3.40
CA GLU A 39 6.61 5.32 3.56
C GLU A 39 7.93 6.04 3.82
N PHE A 40 8.91 5.36 4.40
CA PHE A 40 10.24 5.94 4.64
C PHE A 40 10.99 6.16 3.33
N THR A 41 10.95 5.17 2.44
CA THR A 41 11.53 5.30 1.10
C THR A 41 10.77 6.34 0.28
N TYR A 42 9.44 6.34 0.39
CA TYR A 42 8.61 7.32 -0.30
C TYR A 42 8.94 8.74 0.14
N ALA A 43 9.19 8.96 1.44
CA ALA A 43 9.55 10.28 1.94
C ALA A 43 10.83 10.80 1.32
N GLN A 44 11.77 9.92 0.96
CA GLN A 44 13.05 10.30 0.36
C GLN A 44 12.99 10.39 -1.17
N ALA A 45 12.26 9.49 -1.80
CA ALA A 45 12.28 9.31 -3.25
C ALA A 45 10.96 9.65 -3.95
N GLY A 46 9.89 9.89 -3.20
CA GLY A 46 8.56 10.09 -3.77
C GLY A 46 8.45 11.22 -4.77
N GLU A 47 9.24 12.28 -4.60
CA GLU A 47 9.23 13.40 -5.54
C GLU A 47 9.76 13.02 -6.93
N PHE A 48 10.51 11.92 -7.02
CA PHE A 48 11.07 11.44 -8.28
C PHE A 48 10.24 10.34 -8.93
N LEU A 49 9.13 9.95 -8.30
CA LEU A 49 8.33 8.82 -8.72
C LEU A 49 6.86 9.18 -8.88
N ASP A 50 6.24 8.59 -9.89
CA ASP A 50 4.80 8.45 -9.91
C ASP A 50 4.48 7.17 -9.15
N SER A 51 3.65 7.28 -8.12
CA SER A 51 3.35 6.17 -7.23
C SER A 51 1.91 6.28 -6.73
N ARG A 52 1.45 5.22 -6.06
CA ARG A 52 0.14 5.25 -5.40
C ARG A 52 0.25 4.60 -4.02
N PRO A 53 -0.49 5.09 -3.02
CA PRO A 53 -0.60 4.37 -1.76
C PRO A 53 -1.33 3.06 -2.00
N THR A 54 -0.79 1.97 -1.49
CA THR A 54 -1.37 0.65 -1.71
C THR A 54 -2.10 0.18 -0.49
N ASP A 55 -1.55 0.41 0.70
CA ASP A 55 -2.24 0.05 1.93
C ASP A 55 -1.60 0.71 3.14
N ILE A 56 -2.32 0.65 4.25
CA ILE A 56 -1.79 0.97 5.57
C ILE A 56 -1.74 -0.35 6.31
N ILE A 57 -0.55 -0.83 6.60
CA ILE A 57 -0.35 -2.16 7.16
C ILE A 57 0.34 -2.12 8.52
N ARG A 58 0.04 -3.12 9.33
CA ARG A 58 0.76 -3.39 10.56
C ARG A 58 1.50 -4.70 10.37
N VAL A 59 2.82 -4.65 10.50
CA VAL A 59 3.64 -5.84 10.37
C VAL A 59 3.93 -6.43 11.74
N VAL A 60 4.19 -7.73 11.79
CA VAL A 60 4.55 -8.41 13.02
C VAL A 60 5.81 -7.79 13.61
N GLY A 61 5.78 -7.48 14.89
CA GLY A 61 6.91 -6.88 15.60
C GLY A 61 6.93 -5.37 15.62
N ARG A 62 6.00 -4.70 14.94
CA ARG A 62 5.87 -3.23 14.97
C ARG A 62 4.48 -2.86 15.46
N LYS A 63 4.43 -1.88 16.37
CA LYS A 63 3.16 -1.39 16.90
C LYS A 63 2.50 -0.39 15.97
N GLU A 64 3.31 0.45 15.33
CA GLU A 64 2.79 1.51 14.49
C GLU A 64 2.55 1.01 13.07
N PRO A 65 1.40 1.34 12.48
CA PRO A 65 1.14 1.01 11.09
C PRO A 65 2.02 1.84 10.16
N VAL A 66 2.32 1.30 8.99
CA VAL A 66 3.07 2.01 7.96
C VAL A 66 2.26 2.01 6.68
N THR A 67 2.32 3.11 5.95
CA THR A 67 1.75 3.19 4.61
C THR A 67 2.76 2.62 3.62
N VAL A 68 2.30 1.75 2.75
CA VAL A 68 3.13 1.22 1.68
C VAL A 68 2.63 1.75 0.35
N TYR A 69 3.55 2.00 -0.57
CA TYR A 69 3.27 2.59 -1.87
C TYR A 69 3.76 1.66 -2.96
N GLU A 70 3.09 1.71 -4.09
CA GLU A 70 3.59 1.08 -5.30
C GLU A 70 4.29 2.14 -6.16
N ALA A 71 5.55 1.92 -6.49
CA ALA A 71 6.27 2.77 -7.43
C ALA A 71 5.87 2.36 -8.85
N LEU A 72 5.27 3.28 -9.59
CA LEU A 72 4.68 3.00 -10.90
C LEU A 72 5.60 3.41 -12.04
N ALA A 73 6.24 4.56 -11.93
CA ALA A 73 7.08 5.11 -12.97
C ALA A 73 7.96 6.23 -12.40
N ARG A 74 8.91 6.70 -13.18
CA ARG A 74 9.60 7.94 -12.87
C ARG A 74 8.61 9.09 -12.97
N LYS A 75 8.87 10.16 -12.24
CA LYS A 75 7.96 11.30 -12.15
C LYS A 75 7.52 11.79 -13.52
N ASN A 76 6.21 11.93 -13.68
CA ASN A 76 5.57 12.39 -14.92
C ASN A 76 5.70 11.43 -16.10
N GLN A 77 6.14 10.19 -15.86
CA GLN A 77 6.25 9.18 -16.90
C GLN A 77 5.02 8.25 -16.99
N LEU A 78 4.15 8.31 -15.98
CA LEU A 78 2.92 7.52 -16.01
C LEU A 78 2.00 8.03 -17.11
N SER A 79 1.50 7.13 -17.95
CA SER A 79 0.72 7.53 -19.13
C SER A 79 -0.30 6.47 -19.52
N GLY A 80 -1.17 6.84 -20.46
CA GLY A 80 -2.15 5.95 -21.07
C GLY A 80 -3.21 5.50 -20.08
N ASP A 81 -3.65 4.27 -20.25
CA ASP A 81 -4.70 3.67 -19.41
C ASP A 81 -4.32 3.59 -17.95
N LYS A 82 -3.02 3.46 -17.67
CA LYS A 82 -2.57 3.36 -16.28
C LYS A 82 -2.90 4.61 -15.46
N VAL A 83 -2.88 5.78 -16.09
CA VAL A 83 -3.30 7.02 -15.42
C VAL A 83 -4.76 6.91 -14.98
N LEU A 84 -5.62 6.41 -15.87
CA LEU A 84 -7.05 6.26 -15.58
C LEU A 84 -7.31 5.21 -14.51
N VAL A 85 -6.55 4.11 -14.53
CA VAL A 85 -6.63 3.08 -13.50
C VAL A 85 -6.29 3.68 -12.14
N VAL A 86 -5.19 4.41 -12.06
CA VAL A 86 -4.72 5.00 -10.79
C VAL A 86 -5.71 6.04 -10.28
N GLU A 87 -6.25 6.89 -11.17
CA GLU A 87 -7.24 7.89 -10.75
C GLU A 87 -8.47 7.24 -10.12
N SER A 88 -9.01 6.21 -10.76
CA SER A 88 -10.16 5.50 -10.24
C SER A 88 -9.82 4.77 -8.94
N TYR A 89 -8.67 4.11 -8.91
CA TYR A 89 -8.17 3.43 -7.72
C TYR A 89 -8.06 4.38 -6.53
N LEU A 90 -7.49 5.57 -6.73
CA LEU A 90 -7.31 6.54 -5.65
C LEU A 90 -8.64 7.00 -5.06
N GLN A 91 -9.65 7.18 -5.89
CA GLN A 91 -10.98 7.53 -5.41
C GLN A 91 -11.56 6.41 -4.56
N GLY A 92 -11.41 5.17 -5.01
CA GLY A 92 -11.83 4.01 -4.24
C GLY A 92 -11.06 3.85 -2.93
N TYR A 93 -9.76 4.08 -2.98
CA TYR A 93 -8.88 4.02 -1.80
C TYR A 93 -9.34 4.99 -0.73
N GLU A 94 -9.63 6.23 -1.11
CA GLU A 94 -10.11 7.24 -0.18
C GLU A 94 -11.46 6.84 0.45
N CYS A 95 -12.40 6.40 -0.36
CA CYS A 95 -13.70 5.92 0.15
C CYS A 95 -13.52 4.75 1.11
N TYR A 96 -12.67 3.80 0.77
CA TYR A 96 -12.42 2.63 1.60
C TYR A 96 -11.89 3.03 2.98
N HIS A 97 -10.90 3.92 3.02
CA HIS A 97 -10.30 4.35 4.28
C HIS A 97 -11.21 5.30 5.08
N ASN A 98 -12.26 5.82 4.47
CA ASN A 98 -13.33 6.53 5.15
C ASN A 98 -14.47 5.60 5.55
N HIS A 99 -14.28 4.30 5.43
CA HIS A 99 -15.26 3.25 5.76
C HIS A 99 -16.51 3.28 4.89
N ASP A 100 -16.43 3.91 3.71
CA ASP A 100 -17.54 3.93 2.76
C ASP A 100 -17.28 2.88 1.68
N PHE A 101 -17.50 1.63 2.05
CA PHE A 101 -17.19 0.50 1.17
C PHE A 101 -18.14 0.42 -0.02
N ALA A 102 -19.37 0.84 0.16
CA ALA A 102 -20.36 0.87 -0.92
C ALA A 102 -19.96 1.87 -2.01
N ALA A 103 -19.45 3.03 -1.61
CA ALA A 103 -18.96 4.02 -2.57
C ALA A 103 -17.62 3.63 -3.18
N ALA A 104 -16.78 2.91 -2.43
CA ALA A 104 -15.46 2.50 -2.90
C ALA A 104 -15.52 1.45 -4.02
N ALA A 105 -16.41 0.47 -3.89
CA ALA A 105 -16.46 -0.67 -4.80
C ALA A 105 -16.59 -0.27 -6.29
N PRO A 106 -17.47 0.65 -6.69
CA PRO A 106 -17.58 1.04 -8.11
C PRO A 106 -16.29 1.63 -8.69
N PHE A 107 -15.49 2.32 -7.88
CA PHE A 107 -14.22 2.87 -8.34
C PHE A 107 -13.21 1.77 -8.64
N PHE A 108 -13.16 0.74 -7.80
CA PHE A 108 -12.28 -0.41 -8.06
C PHE A 108 -12.77 -1.24 -9.23
N GLU A 109 -14.07 -1.39 -9.40
CA GLU A 109 -14.64 -2.05 -10.56
C GLU A 109 -14.28 -1.32 -11.85
N LYS A 110 -14.35 0.00 -11.85
CA LYS A 110 -13.97 0.82 -13.01
C LYS A 110 -12.50 0.65 -13.35
N ALA A 111 -11.64 0.64 -12.33
CA ALA A 111 -10.22 0.41 -12.55
C ALA A 111 -9.98 -0.95 -13.20
N LEU A 112 -10.68 -1.98 -12.75
CA LEU A 112 -10.55 -3.34 -13.29
C LEU A 112 -11.17 -3.50 -14.68
N GLU A 113 -12.13 -2.67 -15.06
CA GLU A 113 -12.64 -2.63 -16.44
C GLU A 113 -11.56 -2.13 -17.41
N ILE A 114 -10.71 -1.22 -16.95
CA ILE A 114 -9.62 -0.69 -17.76
C ILE A 114 -8.43 -1.65 -17.78
N ASP A 115 -8.08 -2.21 -16.62
CA ASP A 115 -6.97 -3.16 -16.47
C ASP A 115 -7.39 -4.25 -15.47
N ASP A 116 -7.81 -5.39 -16.00
CA ASP A 116 -8.31 -6.51 -15.19
C ASP A 116 -7.20 -7.21 -14.40
N GLU A 117 -5.94 -6.87 -14.65
CA GLU A 117 -4.79 -7.42 -13.92
C GLU A 117 -4.28 -6.49 -12.81
N ASP A 118 -4.97 -5.37 -12.56
CA ASP A 118 -4.55 -4.46 -11.51
C ASP A 118 -4.78 -5.08 -10.13
N GLY A 119 -3.71 -5.63 -9.55
CA GLY A 119 -3.76 -6.36 -8.29
C GLY A 119 -4.35 -5.57 -7.13
N PRO A 120 -3.88 -4.32 -6.88
CA PRO A 120 -4.44 -3.53 -5.78
C PRO A 120 -5.94 -3.27 -5.90
N SER A 121 -6.43 -2.96 -7.11
CA SER A 121 -7.87 -2.76 -7.31
C SER A 121 -8.66 -4.02 -7.04
N ALA A 122 -8.16 -5.17 -7.48
CA ALA A 122 -8.80 -6.46 -7.25
C ALA A 122 -8.87 -6.78 -5.75
N GLU A 123 -7.79 -6.54 -5.02
CA GLU A 123 -7.74 -6.80 -3.58
C GLU A 123 -8.71 -5.91 -2.82
N TYR A 124 -8.75 -4.62 -3.12
CA TYR A 124 -9.68 -3.71 -2.45
C TYR A 124 -11.13 -4.02 -2.78
N LEU A 125 -11.42 -4.40 -4.03
CA LEU A 125 -12.78 -4.82 -4.39
C LEU A 125 -13.21 -6.03 -3.58
N LYS A 126 -12.31 -7.01 -3.43
CA LYS A 126 -12.55 -8.18 -2.60
C LYS A 126 -12.86 -7.79 -1.16
N ARG A 127 -12.09 -6.85 -0.58
CA ARG A 127 -12.31 -6.36 0.78
C ARG A 127 -13.64 -5.64 0.90
N CYS A 128 -14.01 -4.82 -0.07
CA CYS A 128 -15.29 -4.13 -0.08
C CYS A 128 -16.46 -5.10 -0.06
N LYS A 129 -16.38 -6.16 -0.86
CA LYS A 129 -17.41 -7.20 -0.88
C LYS A 129 -17.50 -7.94 0.45
N ALA A 130 -16.36 -8.25 1.05
CA ALA A 130 -16.31 -8.92 2.35
C ALA A 130 -16.93 -8.04 3.45
N PHE A 131 -16.58 -6.76 3.47
CA PHE A 131 -17.10 -5.82 4.47
C PHE A 131 -18.57 -5.48 4.27
N LYS A 132 -19.09 -5.64 3.06
CA LYS A 132 -20.52 -5.50 2.80
C LYS A 132 -21.32 -6.61 3.48
N LEU A 133 -20.78 -7.82 3.50
CA LEU A 133 -21.38 -8.97 4.16
C LEU A 133 -21.16 -8.98 5.66
N GLN A 134 -19.96 -8.58 6.08
CA GLN A 134 -19.57 -8.55 7.47
C GLN A 134 -18.75 -7.28 7.73
N PRO A 135 -19.43 -6.16 8.06
CA PRO A 135 -18.74 -4.88 8.28
C PRO A 135 -17.70 -4.97 9.39
N PRO A 136 -16.61 -4.21 9.29
CA PRO A 136 -15.66 -4.14 10.40
C PRO A 136 -16.26 -3.40 11.59
N GLU A 137 -15.62 -3.52 12.74
CA GLU A 137 -16.04 -2.80 13.93
C GLU A 137 -15.93 -1.28 13.69
N LYS A 138 -16.76 -0.51 14.40
CA LYS A 138 -16.85 0.95 14.20
C LYS A 138 -15.54 1.66 14.48
N ASP A 139 -14.74 1.11 15.40
CA ASP A 139 -13.45 1.67 15.79
C ASP A 139 -12.27 1.11 14.98
N TRP A 140 -12.56 0.33 13.95
CA TRP A 140 -11.51 -0.18 13.07
C TRP A 140 -10.74 0.98 12.45
N ASP A 141 -9.41 0.91 12.53
CA ASP A 141 -8.52 2.00 12.14
C ASP A 141 -8.15 2.02 10.65
N GLY A 142 -8.74 1.15 9.85
CA GLY A 142 -8.42 1.06 8.42
C GLY A 142 -7.15 0.31 8.10
N VAL A 143 -6.49 -0.21 9.12
CA VAL A 143 -5.19 -0.89 8.96
C VAL A 143 -5.40 -2.36 8.67
N HIS A 144 -4.63 -2.87 7.71
CA HIS A 144 -4.59 -4.29 7.41
C HIS A 144 -3.40 -4.93 8.12
N THR A 145 -3.67 -5.92 8.97
CA THR A 145 -2.61 -6.61 9.69
C THR A 145 -2.12 -7.80 8.87
N LEU A 146 -0.83 -7.80 8.54
CA LEU A 146 -0.21 -8.93 7.87
C LEU A 146 0.16 -9.98 8.93
N THR A 147 -0.53 -11.10 8.89
CA THR A 147 -0.31 -12.20 9.83
C THR A 147 0.52 -13.33 9.22
N GLU A 148 0.60 -13.37 7.91
CA GLU A 148 1.34 -14.38 7.19
C GLU A 148 2.73 -13.88 6.83
N LYS A 149 3.69 -14.78 6.85
CA LYS A 149 5.07 -14.47 6.46
C LYS A 149 5.22 -14.61 4.95
N GLY A 150 4.75 -13.62 4.26
CA GLY A 150 4.91 -13.55 2.83
C GLY A 150 4.12 -14.52 2.05
#